data_308dee9b6d19889849fbaceb117382fa
#
_entry.id   308dee9b6d19889849fbaceb117382fa
#
_cell.length_a   1.000
_cell.length_b   1.000
_cell.length_c   1.000
_cell.angle_alpha   90.00
_cell.angle_beta   90.00
_cell.angle_gamma   90.00
#
_symmetry.space_group_name_H-M   'P 1'
#
loop_
_entity.id
_entity.type
_entity.pdbx_description
1 polymer ?
#
loop_
_entity_poly.entity_id
_entity_poly.type
_entity_poly.pdbx_seq_one_letter_code
_entity_poly.pdbx_strand_id
1 'polypeptide(L)'
;MMTAPSPMGSPGRDPAQLQRAHDVALPAFGQAFAAVLARFDDVLFDRAGTAGASQLLFLDGMRELRRRRGDIAAAFNAHLERAWAALVLGLPLSAEATLSGQAEDGLSLVPEQVLESRLAVRNFASVMLRDFKPVLGRLDRRLGFIAGGLDLDADLDPVSPEHLGAAIHEGFADCELAPEVRLALIKLCERDLHAVIGKIYEKLDEHLVAAGVMPQMGASRRPAPPAARAGPPGQCAGHPAGGTARAAHGRRPGCGR
;
A
#
# COMPACT_ATOMS: atom_id res chain seq x y z
N MET A 1 33.27 27.33 -8.32
CA MET A 1 33.52 25.92 -8.01
C MET A 1 32.17 25.21 -8.12
N MET A 2 31.87 24.60 -9.26
CA MET A 2 30.63 23.83 -9.47
C MET A 2 30.90 22.40 -8.99
N THR A 3 30.26 22.01 -7.90
CA THR A 3 30.28 20.62 -7.43
C THR A 3 29.44 19.79 -8.41
N ALA A 4 30.09 18.89 -9.12
CA ALA A 4 29.42 17.91 -9.98
C ALA A 4 28.50 17.03 -9.10
N PRO A 5 27.30 16.65 -9.58
CA PRO A 5 26.46 15.69 -8.87
C PRO A 5 27.20 14.36 -8.81
N SER A 6 27.33 13.81 -7.61
CA SER A 6 27.88 12.47 -7.39
C SER A 6 27.14 11.45 -8.27
N PRO A 7 27.84 10.52 -8.93
CA PRO A 7 27.20 9.51 -9.75
C PRO A 7 26.26 8.67 -8.86
N MET A 8 25.03 8.44 -9.33
CA MET A 8 24.11 7.46 -8.75
C MET A 8 24.89 6.15 -8.64
N GLY A 9 25.07 5.64 -7.41
CA GLY A 9 25.72 4.36 -7.18
C GLY A 9 25.08 3.28 -8.05
N SER A 10 25.90 2.42 -8.60
CA SER A 10 25.38 1.26 -9.32
C SER A 10 24.50 0.44 -8.38
N PRO A 11 23.40 -0.17 -8.86
CA PRO A 11 22.57 -1.03 -8.03
C PRO A 11 23.43 -2.18 -7.51
N GLY A 12 23.60 -2.23 -6.20
CA GLY A 12 24.35 -3.27 -5.53
C GLY A 12 23.59 -3.72 -4.31
N ARG A 13 23.66 -5.01 -3.99
CA ARG A 13 23.02 -5.51 -2.78
C ARG A 13 23.66 -4.87 -1.56
N ASP A 14 22.87 -4.15 -0.76
CA ASP A 14 23.31 -3.50 0.49
C ASP A 14 22.58 -4.13 1.69
N PRO A 15 23.17 -5.18 2.30
CA PRO A 15 22.55 -5.87 3.43
C PRO A 15 22.32 -4.97 4.65
N ALA A 16 23.18 -3.96 4.83
CA ALA A 16 23.06 -3.05 5.99
C ALA A 16 21.85 -2.12 5.82
N GLN A 17 21.59 -1.64 4.61
CA GLN A 17 20.41 -0.82 4.32
C GLN A 17 19.12 -1.66 4.37
N LEU A 18 19.15 -2.88 3.85
CA LEU A 18 18.03 -3.82 3.96
C LEU A 18 17.70 -4.10 5.42
N GLN A 19 18.71 -4.35 6.27
CA GLN A 19 18.49 -4.58 7.69
C GLN A 19 17.88 -3.35 8.39
N ARG A 20 18.37 -2.15 8.08
CA ARG A 20 17.79 -0.91 8.64
C ARG A 20 16.33 -0.70 8.22
N ALA A 21 16.01 -0.98 6.97
CA ALA A 21 14.64 -0.89 6.48
C ALA A 21 13.73 -1.91 7.17
N HIS A 22 14.21 -3.15 7.35
CA HIS A 22 13.56 -4.18 8.14
C HIS A 22 13.27 -3.72 9.57
N ASP A 23 14.28 -3.18 10.27
CA ASP A 23 14.18 -2.75 11.67
C ASP A 23 13.19 -1.57 11.86
N VAL A 24 12.87 -0.84 10.78
CA VAL A 24 11.85 0.20 10.78
C VAL A 24 10.47 -0.38 10.44
N ALA A 25 10.38 -1.23 9.42
CA ALA A 25 9.11 -1.72 8.87
C ALA A 25 8.44 -2.76 9.78
N LEU A 26 9.15 -3.81 10.15
CA LEU A 26 8.56 -4.94 10.89
C LEU A 26 7.95 -4.54 12.24
N PRO A 27 8.67 -3.83 13.11
CA PRO A 27 8.09 -3.39 14.37
C PRO A 27 6.87 -2.49 14.19
N ALA A 28 6.86 -1.65 13.14
CA ALA A 28 5.76 -0.74 12.87
C ALA A 28 4.49 -1.50 12.43
N PHE A 29 4.62 -2.49 11.54
CA PHE A 29 3.50 -3.35 11.14
C PHE A 29 3.02 -4.22 12.31
N GLY A 30 3.94 -4.82 13.06
CA GLY A 30 3.60 -5.62 14.24
C GLY A 30 2.85 -4.82 15.31
N GLN A 31 3.27 -3.59 15.58
CA GLN A 31 2.58 -2.69 16.51
C GLN A 31 1.19 -2.28 16.00
N ALA A 32 1.08 -1.98 14.71
CA ALA A 32 -0.20 -1.64 14.10
C ALA A 32 -1.18 -2.81 14.20
N PHE A 33 -0.74 -4.03 13.89
CA PHE A 33 -1.57 -5.23 14.02
C PHE A 33 -1.93 -5.54 15.47
N ALA A 34 -0.99 -5.43 16.41
CA ALA A 34 -1.26 -5.60 17.84
C ALA A 34 -2.30 -4.60 18.36
N ALA A 35 -2.30 -3.36 17.86
CA ALA A 35 -3.32 -2.36 18.20
C ALA A 35 -4.71 -2.76 17.67
N VAL A 36 -4.79 -3.36 16.48
CA VAL A 36 -6.04 -3.91 15.94
C VAL A 36 -6.53 -5.09 16.78
N LEU A 37 -5.61 -6.03 17.14
CA LEU A 37 -5.93 -7.17 18.01
C LEU A 37 -6.48 -6.72 19.37
N ALA A 38 -6.02 -5.57 19.89
CA ALA A 38 -6.51 -5.03 21.15
C ALA A 38 -7.98 -4.62 21.10
N ARG A 39 -8.52 -4.32 19.92
CA ARG A 39 -9.90 -3.86 19.71
C ARG A 39 -10.88 -4.98 19.38
N PHE A 40 -10.40 -6.19 19.17
CA PHE A 40 -11.27 -7.31 18.78
C PHE A 40 -12.34 -7.61 19.81
N ASP A 41 -11.98 -7.58 21.09
CA ASP A 41 -12.93 -7.85 22.18
C ASP A 41 -14.13 -6.91 22.11
N ASP A 42 -13.90 -5.61 21.99
CA ASP A 42 -14.98 -4.60 21.96
C ASP A 42 -15.87 -4.80 20.72
N VAL A 43 -15.24 -5.01 19.56
CA VAL A 43 -15.98 -5.16 18.29
C VAL A 43 -16.79 -6.44 18.25
N LEU A 44 -16.25 -7.56 18.77
CA LEU A 44 -16.98 -8.81 18.81
C LEU A 44 -18.09 -8.79 19.86
N PHE A 45 -17.87 -8.11 20.99
CA PHE A 45 -18.91 -7.90 22.00
C PHE A 45 -20.08 -7.10 21.45
N ASP A 46 -19.82 -5.99 20.77
CA ASP A 46 -20.84 -5.16 20.12
C ASP A 46 -21.62 -5.97 19.05
N ARG A 47 -20.91 -6.77 18.28
CA ARG A 47 -21.56 -7.66 17.29
C ARG A 47 -22.40 -8.75 17.95
N ALA A 48 -21.92 -9.35 19.03
CA ALA A 48 -22.68 -10.33 19.79
C ALA A 48 -24.01 -9.74 20.28
N GLY A 49 -24.02 -8.46 20.70
CA GLY A 49 -25.23 -7.75 21.14
C GLY A 49 -26.30 -7.59 20.06
N THR A 50 -25.92 -7.65 18.79
CA THR A 50 -26.82 -7.47 17.61
C THR A 50 -27.02 -8.73 16.79
N ALA A 51 -26.27 -9.79 17.06
CA ALA A 51 -26.20 -10.99 16.20
C ALA A 51 -27.36 -11.98 16.38
N GLY A 52 -28.26 -11.78 17.33
CA GLY A 52 -29.41 -12.66 17.56
C GLY A 52 -28.95 -14.13 17.79
N ALA A 53 -29.35 -15.04 16.90
CA ALA A 53 -29.02 -16.48 17.01
C ALA A 53 -27.51 -16.76 16.93
N SER A 54 -26.71 -15.90 16.31
CA SER A 54 -25.26 -16.04 16.18
C SER A 54 -24.46 -15.44 17.35
N GLN A 55 -25.12 -14.96 18.40
CA GLN A 55 -24.47 -14.32 19.54
C GLN A 55 -23.36 -15.20 20.15
N LEU A 56 -23.63 -16.49 20.35
CA LEU A 56 -22.66 -17.42 20.95
C LEU A 56 -21.39 -17.57 20.11
N LEU A 57 -21.50 -17.53 18.76
CA LEU A 57 -20.34 -17.64 17.87
C LEU A 57 -19.36 -16.47 18.10
N PHE A 58 -19.86 -15.26 18.30
CA PHE A 58 -19.03 -14.08 18.57
C PHE A 58 -18.40 -14.14 19.98
N LEU A 59 -19.14 -14.62 20.98
CA LEU A 59 -18.60 -14.79 22.34
C LEU A 59 -17.53 -15.88 22.41
N ASP A 60 -17.72 -16.99 21.70
CA ASP A 60 -16.72 -18.06 21.61
C ASP A 60 -15.48 -17.59 20.84
N GLY A 61 -15.69 -16.84 19.74
CA GLY A 61 -14.61 -16.18 19.02
C GLY A 61 -13.78 -15.24 19.90
N MET A 62 -14.42 -14.44 20.78
CA MET A 62 -13.73 -13.60 21.76
C MET A 62 -12.84 -14.42 22.69
N ARG A 63 -13.35 -15.55 23.23
CA ARG A 63 -12.57 -16.43 24.10
C ARG A 63 -11.36 -17.00 23.39
N GLU A 64 -11.55 -17.49 22.16
CA GLU A 64 -10.49 -18.03 21.33
C GLU A 64 -9.41 -16.99 21.04
N LEU A 65 -9.79 -15.78 20.65
CA LEU A 65 -8.86 -14.69 20.37
C LEU A 65 -8.06 -14.25 21.61
N ARG A 66 -8.69 -14.21 22.78
CA ARG A 66 -7.98 -13.92 24.04
C ARG A 66 -6.95 -14.98 24.34
N ARG A 67 -7.30 -16.25 24.16
CA ARG A 67 -6.42 -17.39 24.40
C ARG A 67 -5.21 -17.37 23.47
N ARG A 68 -5.44 -17.07 22.17
CA ARG A 68 -4.42 -17.17 21.12
C ARG A 68 -3.80 -15.84 20.69
N ARG A 69 -4.06 -14.77 21.42
CA ARG A 69 -3.61 -13.43 21.03
C ARG A 69 -2.10 -13.35 20.75
N GLY A 70 -1.31 -13.99 21.58
CA GLY A 70 0.15 -14.05 21.40
C GLY A 70 0.56 -14.82 20.16
N ASP A 71 -0.08 -15.98 19.93
CA ASP A 71 0.19 -16.83 18.77
C ASP A 71 -0.20 -16.14 17.46
N ILE A 72 -1.34 -15.44 17.43
CA ILE A 72 -1.81 -14.65 16.29
C ILE A 72 -0.78 -13.57 15.91
N ALA A 73 -0.32 -12.81 16.92
CA ALA A 73 0.67 -11.77 16.68
C ALA A 73 2.03 -12.36 16.25
N ALA A 74 2.43 -13.49 16.81
CA ALA A 74 3.65 -14.19 16.45
C ALA A 74 3.59 -14.73 15.01
N ALA A 75 2.49 -15.36 14.60
CA ALA A 75 2.30 -15.88 13.24
C ALA A 75 2.30 -14.76 12.20
N PHE A 76 1.63 -13.63 12.47
CA PHE A 76 1.66 -12.44 11.63
C PHE A 76 3.10 -11.94 11.41
N ASN A 77 3.85 -11.73 12.49
CA ASN A 77 5.24 -11.27 12.40
C ASN A 77 6.14 -12.30 11.70
N ALA A 78 5.95 -13.59 11.98
CA ALA A 78 6.74 -14.65 11.35
C ALA A 78 6.57 -14.70 9.83
N HIS A 79 5.36 -14.42 9.32
CA HIS A 79 5.15 -14.32 7.88
C HIS A 79 5.95 -13.16 7.27
N LEU A 80 5.88 -11.97 7.87
CA LEU A 80 6.61 -10.80 7.38
C LEU A 80 8.14 -11.00 7.46
N GLU A 81 8.63 -11.67 8.50
CA GLU A 81 10.05 -12.07 8.61
C GLU A 81 10.45 -12.99 7.45
N ARG A 82 9.63 -13.99 7.11
CA ARG A 82 9.90 -14.86 5.97
C ARG A 82 9.90 -14.11 4.64
N ALA A 83 8.95 -13.18 4.45
CA ALA A 83 8.91 -12.34 3.25
C ALA A 83 10.16 -11.45 3.14
N TRP A 84 10.61 -10.90 4.28
CA TRP A 84 11.86 -10.12 4.30
C TRP A 84 13.10 -10.97 4.02
N ALA A 85 13.18 -12.16 4.59
CA ALA A 85 14.26 -13.11 4.31
C ALA A 85 14.27 -13.51 2.82
N ALA A 86 13.10 -13.68 2.22
CA ALA A 86 12.93 -13.96 0.80
C ALA A 86 13.52 -12.84 -0.07
N LEU A 87 13.22 -11.56 0.23
CA LEU A 87 13.83 -10.40 -0.43
C LEU A 87 15.35 -10.41 -0.30
N VAL A 88 15.87 -10.64 0.92
CA VAL A 88 17.33 -10.68 1.17
C VAL A 88 17.99 -11.78 0.34
N LEU A 89 17.35 -12.91 0.14
CA LEU A 89 17.85 -14.02 -0.67
C LEU A 89 17.61 -13.82 -2.18
N GLY A 90 16.65 -12.95 -2.54
CA GLY A 90 16.19 -12.79 -3.93
C GLY A 90 15.36 -13.98 -4.41
N LEU A 91 14.67 -14.65 -3.48
CA LEU A 91 13.78 -15.78 -3.74
C LEU A 91 12.33 -15.34 -3.50
N PRO A 92 11.42 -15.53 -4.46
CA PRO A 92 10.03 -15.13 -4.26
C PRO A 92 9.35 -15.99 -3.18
N LEU A 93 8.56 -15.35 -2.33
CA LEU A 93 7.64 -15.99 -1.41
C LEU A 93 6.21 -15.67 -1.88
N SER A 94 5.48 -16.64 -2.40
CA SER A 94 4.15 -16.37 -2.91
C SER A 94 3.14 -16.13 -1.80
N ALA A 95 2.64 -14.89 -1.74
CA ALA A 95 1.54 -14.51 -0.87
C ALA A 95 0.26 -15.28 -1.23
N GLU A 96 0.03 -15.51 -2.53
CA GLU A 96 -1.12 -16.27 -3.02
C GLU A 96 -1.05 -17.75 -2.64
N ALA A 97 0.13 -18.36 -2.71
CA ALA A 97 0.32 -19.75 -2.25
C ALA A 97 0.05 -19.88 -0.75
N THR A 98 0.44 -18.88 0.03
CA THR A 98 0.12 -18.81 1.47
C THR A 98 -1.39 -18.77 1.73
N LEU A 99 -2.12 -17.95 0.96
CA LEU A 99 -3.59 -17.86 1.08
C LEU A 99 -4.30 -19.12 0.61
N SER A 100 -3.75 -19.80 -0.39
CA SER A 100 -4.38 -21.00 -0.97
C SER A 100 -4.22 -22.23 -0.08
N GLY A 101 -3.30 -22.18 0.89
CA GLY A 101 -2.79 -23.38 1.53
C GLY A 101 -2.10 -24.22 0.47
N GLN A 102 -1.01 -24.88 0.74
CA GLN A 102 -0.44 -25.83 -0.24
C GLN A 102 -1.52 -26.88 -0.54
N ALA A 103 -2.24 -26.70 -1.63
CA ALA A 103 -3.07 -27.74 -2.19
C ALA A 103 -2.11 -28.80 -2.74
N GLU A 104 -1.66 -29.68 -1.87
CA GLU A 104 -1.03 -30.92 -2.32
C GLU A 104 -2.09 -31.68 -3.11
N ASP A 105 -1.85 -31.79 -4.40
CA ASP A 105 -2.46 -32.72 -5.36
C ASP A 105 -3.90 -33.15 -5.10
N GLY A 106 -4.83 -32.44 -5.72
CA GLY A 106 -6.19 -32.91 -5.88
C GLY A 106 -7.21 -31.77 -5.99
N LEU A 107 -8.13 -31.89 -6.93
CA LEU A 107 -9.36 -31.09 -7.00
C LEU A 107 -10.17 -31.29 -5.70
N SER A 108 -9.85 -30.52 -4.66
CA SER A 108 -10.61 -30.50 -3.41
C SER A 108 -11.63 -29.37 -3.48
N LEU A 109 -12.89 -29.70 -3.17
CA LEU A 109 -13.92 -28.70 -2.97
C LEU A 109 -13.55 -27.83 -1.75
N VAL A 110 -13.18 -26.60 -2.01
CA VAL A 110 -12.93 -25.60 -0.95
C VAL A 110 -14.29 -25.18 -0.37
N PRO A 111 -14.52 -25.27 0.93
CA PRO A 111 -15.75 -24.77 1.55
C PRO A 111 -15.96 -23.29 1.23
N GLU A 112 -17.21 -22.91 0.97
CA GLU A 112 -17.59 -21.53 0.59
C GLU A 112 -17.05 -20.50 1.58
N GLN A 113 -17.10 -20.80 2.88
CA GLN A 113 -16.63 -19.91 3.94
C GLN A 113 -15.10 -19.65 3.90
N VAL A 114 -14.34 -20.66 3.46
CA VAL A 114 -12.88 -20.50 3.28
C VAL A 114 -12.61 -19.61 2.08
N LEU A 115 -13.40 -19.77 1.01
CA LEU A 115 -13.30 -18.91 -0.18
C LEU A 115 -13.65 -17.45 0.15
N GLU A 116 -14.72 -17.21 0.92
CA GLU A 116 -15.09 -15.86 1.36
C GLU A 116 -13.98 -15.18 2.18
N SER A 117 -13.35 -15.90 3.09
CA SER A 117 -12.24 -15.38 3.88
C SER A 117 -11.03 -15.01 3.00
N ARG A 118 -10.69 -15.85 2.02
CA ARG A 118 -9.62 -15.57 1.05
C ARG A 118 -9.95 -14.36 0.18
N LEU A 119 -11.19 -14.25 -0.30
CA LEU A 119 -11.65 -13.10 -1.05
C LEU A 119 -11.59 -11.81 -0.24
N ALA A 120 -11.93 -11.86 1.04
CA ALA A 120 -11.83 -10.70 1.93
C ALA A 120 -10.38 -10.23 2.11
N VAL A 121 -9.41 -11.15 2.22
CA VAL A 121 -7.98 -10.82 2.28
C VAL A 121 -7.47 -10.25 0.96
N ARG A 122 -7.87 -10.81 -0.18
CA ARG A 122 -7.53 -10.24 -1.50
C ARG A 122 -8.13 -8.85 -1.71
N ASN A 123 -9.35 -8.63 -1.22
CA ASN A 123 -9.98 -7.31 -1.24
C ASN A 123 -9.19 -6.31 -0.40
N PHE A 124 -8.77 -6.71 0.82
CA PHE A 124 -7.86 -5.92 1.67
C PHE A 124 -6.62 -5.48 0.89
N ALA A 125 -5.89 -6.41 0.26
CA ALA A 125 -4.69 -6.10 -0.51
C ALA A 125 -5.00 -5.14 -1.66
N SER A 126 -6.09 -5.38 -2.41
CA SER A 126 -6.49 -4.55 -3.55
C SER A 126 -6.83 -3.11 -3.16
N VAL A 127 -7.52 -2.92 -2.02
CA VAL A 127 -7.85 -1.59 -1.48
C VAL A 127 -6.57 -0.85 -1.10
N MET A 128 -5.66 -1.51 -0.38
CA MET A 128 -4.39 -0.93 0.04
C MET A 128 -3.50 -0.55 -1.16
N LEU A 129 -3.37 -1.45 -2.16
CA LEU A 129 -2.64 -1.18 -3.39
C LEU A 129 -3.16 0.05 -4.13
N ARG A 130 -4.48 0.16 -4.26
CA ARG A 130 -5.10 1.29 -4.94
C ARG A 130 -4.82 2.61 -4.23
N ASP A 131 -5.02 2.63 -2.91
CA ASP A 131 -5.02 3.86 -2.13
C ASP A 131 -3.59 4.32 -1.80
N PHE A 132 -2.63 3.39 -1.68
CA PHE A 132 -1.23 3.69 -1.38
C PHE A 132 -0.28 3.51 -2.56
N LYS A 133 -0.80 3.31 -3.78
CA LYS A 133 -0.01 3.10 -5.01
C LYS A 133 1.18 4.05 -5.18
N PRO A 134 1.07 5.37 -4.93
CA PRO A 134 2.21 6.27 -5.15
C PRO A 134 3.38 6.03 -4.21
N VAL A 135 3.13 5.72 -2.95
CA VAL A 135 4.20 5.45 -1.97
C VAL A 135 4.76 4.05 -2.15
N LEU A 136 3.92 3.04 -2.40
CA LEU A 136 4.36 1.69 -2.71
C LEU A 136 5.30 1.68 -3.92
N GLY A 137 4.94 2.29 -5.03
CA GLY A 137 5.82 2.35 -6.20
C GLY A 137 7.14 3.11 -5.99
N ARG A 138 7.28 3.92 -4.93
CA ARG A 138 8.58 4.47 -4.53
C ARG A 138 9.36 3.48 -3.67
N LEU A 139 8.67 2.79 -2.76
CA LEU A 139 9.27 1.76 -1.89
C LEU A 139 9.80 0.60 -2.72
N ASP A 140 9.02 0.06 -3.66
CA ASP A 140 9.43 -1.03 -4.56
C ASP A 140 10.76 -0.72 -5.24
N ARG A 141 10.88 0.48 -5.81
CA ARG A 141 12.11 0.89 -6.49
C ARG A 141 13.29 1.08 -5.54
N ARG A 142 13.07 1.63 -4.34
CA ARG A 142 14.13 1.83 -3.36
C ARG A 142 14.59 0.53 -2.74
N LEU A 143 13.65 -0.31 -2.31
CA LEU A 143 13.96 -1.64 -1.78
C LEU A 143 14.61 -2.51 -2.85
N GLY A 144 14.07 -2.53 -4.07
CA GLY A 144 14.66 -3.24 -5.20
C GLY A 144 16.07 -2.79 -5.52
N PHE A 145 16.34 -1.47 -5.46
CA PHE A 145 17.68 -0.91 -5.68
C PHE A 145 18.69 -1.43 -4.66
N ILE A 146 18.38 -1.39 -3.36
CA ILE A 146 19.27 -1.90 -2.29
C ILE A 146 19.30 -3.43 -2.21
N ALA A 147 18.33 -4.11 -2.78
CA ALA A 147 18.29 -5.56 -2.93
C ALA A 147 19.15 -6.08 -4.11
N GLY A 148 19.85 -5.19 -4.84
CA GLY A 148 20.72 -5.54 -5.94
C GLY A 148 20.14 -5.23 -7.31
N GLY A 149 19.20 -4.30 -7.40
CA GLY A 149 18.53 -3.90 -8.65
C GLY A 149 17.40 -4.85 -9.05
N LEU A 150 16.77 -5.50 -8.07
CA LEU A 150 15.61 -6.35 -8.32
C LEU A 150 14.40 -5.51 -8.72
N ASP A 151 13.62 -6.02 -9.66
CA ASP A 151 12.28 -5.52 -9.94
C ASP A 151 11.31 -6.23 -8.99
N LEU A 152 10.78 -5.49 -8.03
CA LEU A 152 9.93 -6.09 -6.99
C LEU A 152 8.50 -6.21 -7.50
N ASP A 153 7.99 -7.41 -7.39
CA ASP A 153 6.58 -7.74 -7.53
C ASP A 153 5.97 -8.08 -6.16
N ALA A 154 4.70 -8.46 -6.14
CA ALA A 154 3.98 -8.77 -4.91
C ALA A 154 4.62 -9.92 -4.10
N ASP A 155 5.29 -10.86 -4.77
CA ASP A 155 5.91 -12.04 -4.13
C ASP A 155 7.34 -11.76 -3.62
N LEU A 156 7.98 -10.67 -4.07
CA LEU A 156 9.32 -10.26 -3.65
C LEU A 156 9.31 -9.04 -2.71
N ASP A 157 8.24 -8.26 -2.71
CA ASP A 157 8.14 -7.07 -1.85
C ASP A 157 7.57 -7.42 -0.48
N PRO A 158 8.39 -7.45 0.59
CA PRO A 158 7.95 -7.85 1.93
C PRO A 158 6.98 -6.86 2.58
N VAL A 159 6.87 -5.65 2.04
CA VAL A 159 5.93 -4.63 2.54
C VAL A 159 4.68 -4.51 1.66
N SER A 160 4.54 -5.38 0.67
CA SER A 160 3.36 -5.40 -0.20
C SER A 160 2.08 -5.65 0.61
N PRO A 161 0.95 -5.06 0.19
CA PRO A 161 -0.35 -5.35 0.78
C PRO A 161 -0.74 -6.82 0.70
N GLU A 162 -0.25 -7.56 -0.29
CA GLU A 162 -0.46 -9.00 -0.45
C GLU A 162 0.18 -9.77 0.70
N HIS A 163 1.43 -9.47 1.05
CA HIS A 163 2.10 -10.09 2.20
C HIS A 163 1.45 -9.68 3.52
N LEU A 164 0.98 -8.45 3.67
CA LEU A 164 0.22 -8.05 4.86
C LEU A 164 -1.09 -8.83 4.98
N GLY A 165 -1.79 -9.03 3.87
CA GLY A 165 -2.99 -9.86 3.82
C GLY A 165 -2.72 -11.32 4.16
N ALA A 166 -1.66 -11.91 3.58
CA ALA A 166 -1.22 -13.27 3.89
C ALA A 166 -0.82 -13.43 5.37
N ALA A 167 -0.14 -12.43 5.94
CA ALA A 167 0.21 -12.42 7.36
C ALA A 167 -1.03 -12.39 8.27
N ILE A 168 -2.06 -11.60 7.93
CA ILE A 168 -3.35 -11.61 8.64
C ILE A 168 -4.00 -12.99 8.54
N HIS A 169 -4.01 -13.59 7.35
CA HIS A 169 -4.59 -14.92 7.12
C HIS A 169 -3.90 -15.98 7.97
N GLU A 170 -2.56 -16.03 7.95
CA GLU A 170 -1.79 -16.97 8.78
C GLU A 170 -1.99 -16.71 10.27
N GLY A 171 -2.10 -15.46 10.70
CA GLY A 171 -2.38 -15.14 12.09
C GLY A 171 -3.64 -15.83 12.63
N PHE A 172 -4.66 -15.99 11.78
CA PHE A 172 -5.91 -16.65 12.16
C PHE A 172 -6.00 -18.12 11.72
N ALA A 173 -4.99 -18.68 11.05
CA ALA A 173 -5.07 -20.01 10.45
C ALA A 173 -5.41 -21.10 11.48
N ASP A 174 -4.73 -21.08 12.63
CA ASP A 174 -4.88 -22.08 13.70
C ASP A 174 -6.00 -21.76 14.69
N CYS A 175 -6.75 -20.67 14.49
CA CYS A 175 -7.83 -20.29 15.38
C CYS A 175 -9.13 -21.03 15.03
N GLU A 176 -9.79 -21.58 16.00
CA GLU A 176 -11.13 -22.19 15.87
C GLU A 176 -12.20 -21.10 15.87
N LEU A 177 -12.31 -20.39 14.74
CA LEU A 177 -13.24 -19.29 14.56
C LEU A 177 -14.35 -19.67 13.58
N ALA A 178 -15.59 -19.37 13.95
CA ALA A 178 -16.70 -19.44 13.02
C ALA A 178 -16.44 -18.52 11.82
N PRO A 179 -16.89 -18.90 10.60
CA PRO A 179 -16.61 -18.13 9.38
C PRO A 179 -17.06 -16.67 9.45
N GLU A 180 -18.22 -16.40 10.07
CA GLU A 180 -18.76 -15.05 10.25
C GLU A 180 -17.87 -14.20 11.15
N VAL A 181 -17.30 -14.81 12.19
CA VAL A 181 -16.36 -14.15 13.11
C VAL A 181 -15.06 -13.85 12.36
N ARG A 182 -14.51 -14.83 11.64
CA ARG A 182 -13.28 -14.65 10.83
C ARG A 182 -13.43 -13.53 9.82
N LEU A 183 -14.53 -13.50 9.07
CA LEU A 183 -14.82 -12.45 8.11
C LEU A 183 -14.94 -11.07 8.78
N ALA A 184 -15.60 -11.00 9.95
CA ALA A 184 -15.72 -9.77 10.72
C ALA A 184 -14.34 -9.24 11.15
N LEU A 185 -13.42 -10.13 11.55
CA LEU A 185 -12.04 -9.77 11.94
C LEU A 185 -11.21 -9.27 10.77
N ILE A 186 -11.29 -9.92 9.60
CA ILE A 186 -10.58 -9.46 8.39
C ILE A 186 -11.06 -8.06 7.99
N LYS A 187 -12.37 -7.79 8.02
CA LYS A 187 -12.93 -6.46 7.74
C LYS A 187 -12.50 -5.41 8.76
N LEU A 188 -12.35 -5.81 10.03
CA LEU A 188 -11.82 -4.92 11.06
C LEU A 188 -10.35 -4.58 10.79
N CYS A 189 -9.54 -5.60 10.43
CA CYS A 189 -8.16 -5.39 10.03
C CYS A 189 -8.07 -4.44 8.83
N GLU A 190 -8.90 -4.63 7.79
CA GLU A 190 -8.94 -3.72 6.62
C GLU A 190 -9.17 -2.28 7.06
N ARG A 191 -10.21 -2.02 7.83
CA ARG A 191 -10.57 -0.67 8.27
C ARG A 191 -9.48 -0.01 9.14
N ASP A 192 -9.01 -0.73 10.14
CA ASP A 192 -8.14 -0.16 11.17
C ASP A 192 -6.69 -0.07 10.72
N LEU A 193 -6.19 -1.05 9.96
CA LEU A 193 -4.86 -0.98 9.36
C LEU A 193 -4.79 0.06 8.25
N HIS A 194 -5.83 0.20 7.43
CA HIS A 194 -5.87 1.24 6.40
C HIS A 194 -5.62 2.64 6.98
N ALA A 195 -6.14 2.93 8.17
CA ALA A 195 -5.96 4.23 8.83
C ALA A 195 -4.51 4.55 9.22
N VAL A 196 -3.65 3.54 9.38
CA VAL A 196 -2.29 3.70 9.91
C VAL A 196 -1.19 3.27 8.92
N ILE A 197 -1.47 2.35 8.01
CA ILE A 197 -0.48 1.77 7.08
C ILE A 197 0.16 2.82 6.19
N GLY A 198 -0.60 3.78 5.68
CA GLY A 198 -0.07 4.86 4.85
C GLY A 198 1.06 5.63 5.52
N LYS A 199 0.92 5.89 6.83
CA LYS A 199 1.97 6.56 7.63
C LYS A 199 3.20 5.67 7.83
N ILE A 200 3.02 4.37 7.91
CA ILE A 200 4.13 3.41 8.02
C ILE A 200 4.92 3.40 6.71
N TYR A 201 4.25 3.35 5.57
CA TYR A 201 4.88 3.42 4.26
C TYR A 201 5.63 4.75 4.05
N GLU A 202 5.00 5.88 4.39
CA GLU A 202 5.65 7.20 4.29
C GLU A 202 6.90 7.27 5.17
N LYS A 203 6.82 6.81 6.40
CA LYS A 203 7.96 6.78 7.33
C LYS A 203 9.11 5.89 6.83
N LEU A 204 8.79 4.75 6.24
CA LEU A 204 9.80 3.86 5.64
C LEU A 204 10.45 4.52 4.41
N ASP A 205 9.63 5.16 3.55
CA ASP A 205 10.10 5.91 2.39
C ASP A 205 11.05 7.06 2.80
N GLU A 206 10.67 7.85 3.80
CA GLU A 206 11.49 8.91 4.38
C GLU A 206 12.81 8.36 4.97
N HIS A 207 12.76 7.22 5.65
CA HIS A 207 13.95 6.57 6.20
C HIS A 207 14.93 6.18 5.08
N LEU A 208 14.45 5.58 3.99
CA LEU A 208 15.27 5.22 2.85
C LEU A 208 15.84 6.44 2.12
N VAL A 209 15.06 7.52 2.01
CA VAL A 209 15.55 8.81 1.47
C VAL A 209 16.66 9.38 2.34
N ALA A 210 16.48 9.43 3.66
CA ALA A 210 17.46 9.92 4.60
C ALA A 210 18.76 9.09 4.59
N ALA A 211 18.65 7.80 4.31
CA ALA A 211 19.78 6.89 4.11
C ALA A 211 20.47 7.06 2.73
N GLY A 212 20.00 7.98 1.89
CA GLY A 212 20.58 8.26 0.58
C GLY A 212 20.14 7.30 -0.54
N VAL A 213 19.13 6.47 -0.30
CA VAL A 213 18.60 5.54 -1.30
C VAL A 213 17.70 6.28 -2.29
N MET A 214 18.20 6.52 -3.49
CA MET A 214 17.47 7.18 -4.60
C MET A 214 16.70 8.45 -4.16
N PRO A 215 17.33 9.46 -3.57
CA PRO A 215 16.63 10.61 -2.97
C PRO A 215 15.83 11.45 -3.98
N GLN A 216 16.16 11.41 -5.26
CA GLN A 216 15.58 12.25 -6.30
C GLN A 216 14.23 11.73 -6.85
N MET A 217 13.78 10.54 -6.45
CA MET A 217 12.50 9.99 -6.94
C MET A 217 11.25 10.67 -6.37
N GLY A 218 11.37 11.46 -5.31
CA GLY A 218 10.26 12.23 -4.72
C GLY A 218 9.98 13.57 -5.38
N ALA A 219 10.90 14.09 -6.19
CA ALA A 219 10.72 15.32 -6.93
C ALA A 219 10.08 15.04 -8.29
N SER A 220 8.77 14.91 -8.35
CA SER A 220 8.05 15.17 -9.59
C SER A 220 8.46 16.57 -10.04
N ARG A 221 9.31 16.67 -11.06
CA ARG A 221 9.64 17.94 -11.71
C ARG A 221 8.30 18.52 -12.16
N ARG A 222 7.81 19.49 -11.41
CA ARG A 222 6.84 20.44 -11.97
C ARG A 222 7.50 20.97 -13.25
N PRO A 223 6.88 20.81 -14.44
CA PRO A 223 7.44 21.41 -15.64
C PRO A 223 7.66 22.88 -15.33
N ALA A 224 8.88 23.36 -15.49
CA ALA A 224 9.14 24.79 -15.43
C ALA A 224 8.21 25.49 -16.42
N PRO A 225 7.53 26.59 -16.05
CA PRO A 225 6.74 27.33 -16.99
C PRO A 225 7.64 27.71 -18.18
N PRO A 226 7.15 27.60 -19.45
CA PRO A 226 7.96 27.93 -20.61
C PRO A 226 8.50 29.32 -20.42
N ALA A 227 9.82 29.48 -20.50
CA ALA A 227 10.49 30.75 -20.45
C ALA A 227 9.84 31.64 -21.51
N ALA A 228 9.25 32.75 -21.08
CA ALA A 228 8.72 33.76 -21.96
C ALA A 228 9.85 34.16 -22.94
N ARG A 229 9.68 33.84 -24.22
CA ARG A 229 10.58 34.28 -25.28
C ARG A 229 10.56 35.79 -25.24
N ALA A 230 11.67 36.39 -24.83
CA ALA A 230 11.94 37.80 -25.02
C ALA A 230 11.92 38.05 -26.51
N GLY A 231 10.90 38.77 -26.99
CA GLY A 231 10.83 39.23 -28.35
C GLY A 231 11.95 40.24 -28.62
N PRO A 232 12.45 40.34 -29.85
CA PRO A 232 13.48 41.31 -30.24
C PRO A 232 12.96 42.75 -30.15
N PRO A 233 13.83 43.73 -29.83
CA PRO A 233 13.45 45.13 -29.69
C PRO A 233 12.94 45.71 -31.00
N GLY A 234 11.77 46.36 -30.92
CA GLY A 234 11.08 46.96 -32.04
C GLY A 234 11.85 48.11 -32.66
N GLN A 235 11.85 48.14 -33.98
CA GLN A 235 12.18 49.34 -34.75
C GLN A 235 10.92 50.15 -34.98
N CYS A 236 10.94 51.38 -34.51
CA CYS A 236 9.99 52.44 -34.87
C CYS A 236 10.27 52.95 -36.27
N ALA A 237 9.27 52.95 -37.13
CA ALA A 237 9.21 53.95 -38.21
C ALA A 237 7.80 54.01 -38.85
N GLY A 238 7.21 55.21 -38.83
CA GLY A 238 6.49 55.75 -39.93
C GLY A 238 4.98 55.62 -40.04
N HIS A 239 4.27 56.62 -39.59
CA HIS A 239 2.95 57.03 -40.05
C HIS A 239 3.03 57.54 -41.51
N PRO A 240 1.98 57.57 -42.39
CA PRO A 240 0.73 58.32 -42.15
C PRO A 240 -0.58 57.77 -42.80
N ALA A 241 -1.68 58.20 -42.18
CA ALA A 241 -2.94 58.77 -42.75
C ALA A 241 -3.73 58.13 -43.90
N GLY A 242 -5.01 58.06 -43.69
CA GLY A 242 -6.07 58.12 -44.73
C GLY A 242 -7.09 56.96 -44.59
N GLY A 243 -8.24 57.15 -44.03
CA GLY A 243 -9.40 57.70 -44.72
C GLY A 243 -10.60 56.72 -44.65
N THR A 244 -11.69 57.21 -44.06
CA THR A 244 -13.13 57.01 -44.43
C THR A 244 -13.78 55.61 -44.21
N ALA A 245 -14.63 55.48 -43.21
CA ALA A 245 -16.10 55.62 -43.21
C ALA A 245 -16.94 54.46 -43.81
N ARG A 246 -17.84 53.98 -43.07
CA ARG A 246 -19.29 53.70 -43.26
C ARG A 246 -19.66 52.31 -42.60
N ALA A 247 -20.37 52.36 -41.50
CA ALA A 247 -21.81 52.24 -41.33
C ALA A 247 -22.43 50.98 -41.96
N ALA A 248 -23.05 50.08 -41.22
CA ALA A 248 -24.38 50.07 -40.68
C ALA A 248 -24.92 48.62 -40.51
N HIS A 249 -25.70 48.47 -39.48
CA HIS A 249 -26.89 47.61 -39.35
C HIS A 249 -26.68 46.08 -39.47
N GLY A 250 -27.16 45.26 -38.65
CA GLY A 250 -28.31 45.32 -37.77
C GLY A 250 -28.70 43.94 -37.29
N ARG A 251 -29.32 43.93 -36.13
CA ARG A 251 -30.36 42.99 -35.66
C ARG A 251 -29.99 41.61 -35.10
N ARG A 252 -30.15 41.51 -33.84
CA ARG A 252 -30.79 40.40 -33.10
C ARG A 252 -32.26 40.25 -33.63
N PRO A 253 -33.07 39.21 -33.30
CA PRO A 253 -33.04 38.33 -32.13
C PRO A 253 -33.63 36.93 -32.37
N GLY A 254 -33.82 36.16 -31.26
CA GLY A 254 -34.87 35.16 -31.14
C GLY A 254 -34.36 33.82 -30.61
N CYS A 255 -34.49 33.51 -29.36
CA CYS A 255 -35.57 32.90 -28.60
C CYS A 255 -36.00 31.51 -29.11
N GLY A 256 -35.98 30.56 -28.21
CA GLY A 256 -37.02 29.58 -28.19
C GLY A 256 -36.62 28.12 -28.02
N ARG A 257 -36.76 27.62 -26.86
CA ARG A 257 -37.21 26.39 -26.22
C ARG A 257 -36.14 25.39 -25.84
#